data_5c49285bf3f1d992480e1865f84ef92b
#
_entry.id   5c49285bf3f1d992480e1865f84ef92b
#
_cell.length_a   1.000
_cell.length_b   1.000
_cell.length_c   1.000
_cell.angle_alpha   90.00
_cell.angle_beta   90.00
_cell.angle_gamma   90.00
#
_symmetry.space_group_name_H-M   'P 1'
#
loop_
_entity.id
_entity.type
_entity.pdbx_description
1 polymer ?
#
loop_
_entity_poly.entity_id
_entity_poly.type
_entity_poly.pdbx_seq_one_letter_code
_entity_poly.pdbx_strand_id
1 'polypeptide(L)'
;MSEFIVGARGHDFGRRSVEELLSSIGDAGFRCTQLAYTKAVESVKSYADVTPELVAATNAAVQKSGVSIAVDGTYVELSYADEDKRRTEVAKALSQVPVAKALRAGCMGSETTNMAKQPTVSRREAQEALLRSLGEILPVCEEQGVLFAVECVYYHAMNTPEAVKMVLDTIASPNLRVICDLANYV
;
A
#
# COMPACT_ATOMS: atom_id res chain seq x y z
N MET A 1 -14.90 25.46 4.24
CA MET A 1 -13.48 25.04 4.16
C MET A 1 -13.46 23.55 4.43
N SER A 2 -12.90 22.73 3.56
CA SER A 2 -12.70 21.31 3.85
C SER A 2 -11.66 21.20 4.96
N GLU A 3 -12.03 20.59 6.08
CA GLU A 3 -11.13 20.33 7.18
C GLU A 3 -10.08 19.29 6.75
N PHE A 4 -8.81 19.54 6.99
CA PHE A 4 -7.76 18.55 6.74
C PHE A 4 -7.94 17.38 7.71
N ILE A 5 -8.02 16.16 7.18
CA ILE A 5 -8.05 14.94 7.98
C ILE A 5 -6.61 14.50 8.23
N VAL A 6 -6.20 14.47 9.48
CA VAL A 6 -4.87 14.00 9.89
C VAL A 6 -4.96 12.55 10.29
N GLY A 7 -4.05 11.74 9.73
CA GLY A 7 -3.93 10.32 10.01
C GLY A 7 -2.56 9.93 10.54
N ALA A 8 -2.45 8.68 10.97
CA ALA A 8 -1.20 8.10 11.44
C ALA A 8 -0.91 6.77 10.74
N ARG A 9 0.37 6.38 10.68
CA ARG A 9 0.75 5.02 10.27
C ARG A 9 0.47 4.07 11.44
N GLY A 10 -0.37 3.05 11.20
CA GLY A 10 -0.77 2.11 12.26
C GLY A 10 0.41 1.46 12.97
N HIS A 11 1.45 1.08 12.24
CA HIS A 11 2.61 0.40 12.82
C HIS A 11 3.49 1.28 13.73
N ASP A 12 3.31 2.61 13.73
CA ASP A 12 3.98 3.49 14.69
C ASP A 12 3.38 3.37 16.10
N PHE A 13 2.19 2.77 16.22
CA PHE A 13 1.55 2.43 17.49
C PHE A 13 1.96 1.06 18.03
N GLY A 14 2.88 0.36 17.36
CA GLY A 14 3.32 -1.00 17.69
C GLY A 14 2.36 -2.07 17.18
N ARG A 15 2.77 -3.34 17.34
CA ARG A 15 1.95 -4.50 16.93
C ARG A 15 0.92 -4.80 18.00
N ARG A 16 -0.36 -4.86 17.61
CA ARG A 16 -1.52 -5.06 18.51
C ARG A 16 -2.62 -5.84 17.82
N SER A 17 -3.71 -6.15 18.54
CA SER A 17 -4.98 -6.50 17.90
C SER A 17 -5.53 -5.32 17.11
N VAL A 18 -6.39 -5.56 16.13
CA VAL A 18 -6.97 -4.45 15.32
C VAL A 18 -7.83 -3.53 16.17
N GLU A 19 -8.52 -4.06 17.17
CA GLU A 19 -9.36 -3.30 18.11
C GLU A 19 -8.52 -2.33 18.95
N GLU A 20 -7.46 -2.82 19.56
CA GLU A 20 -6.55 -2.01 20.38
C GLU A 20 -5.80 -0.98 19.53
N LEU A 21 -5.39 -1.37 18.31
CA LEU A 21 -4.69 -0.49 17.39
C LEU A 21 -5.55 0.71 17.00
N LEU A 22 -6.76 0.46 16.50
CA LEU A 22 -7.64 1.52 16.03
C LEU A 22 -8.18 2.37 17.19
N SER A 23 -8.43 1.78 18.36
CA SER A 23 -8.76 2.54 19.58
C SER A 23 -7.61 3.49 19.94
N SER A 24 -6.37 2.98 20.01
CA SER A 24 -5.20 3.80 20.36
C SER A 24 -4.98 4.96 19.38
N ILE A 25 -5.21 4.75 18.09
CA ILE A 25 -5.09 5.79 17.05
C ILE A 25 -6.19 6.86 17.26
N GLY A 26 -7.44 6.43 17.51
CA GLY A 26 -8.56 7.33 17.78
C GLY A 26 -8.37 8.15 19.07
N ASP A 27 -7.92 7.50 20.15
CA ASP A 27 -7.62 8.13 21.43
C ASP A 27 -6.50 9.17 21.34
N ALA A 28 -5.54 8.96 20.42
CA ALA A 28 -4.50 9.93 20.07
C ALA A 28 -5.01 11.12 19.21
N GLY A 29 -6.29 11.12 18.82
CA GLY A 29 -6.93 12.19 18.08
C GLY A 29 -6.86 12.08 16.56
N PHE A 30 -6.32 11.00 16.01
CA PHE A 30 -6.28 10.78 14.57
C PHE A 30 -7.63 10.24 14.03
N ARG A 31 -7.97 10.63 12.81
CA ARG A 31 -9.25 10.27 12.17
C ARG A 31 -9.11 9.25 11.06
N CYS A 32 -7.88 8.97 10.62
CA CYS A 32 -7.60 7.93 9.64
C CYS A 32 -6.23 7.31 9.88
N THR A 33 -6.00 6.16 9.26
CA THR A 33 -4.73 5.44 9.36
C THR A 33 -4.30 4.83 8.03
N GLN A 34 -2.98 4.68 7.85
CA GLN A 34 -2.40 3.71 6.96
C GLN A 34 -2.27 2.39 7.74
N LEU A 35 -3.09 1.41 7.40
CA LEU A 35 -3.07 0.09 8.02
C LEU A 35 -2.20 -0.85 7.18
N ALA A 36 -1.04 -1.24 7.71
CA ALA A 36 -0.21 -2.30 7.14
C ALA A 36 -0.35 -3.54 8.03
N TYR A 37 -1.19 -4.48 7.66
CA TYR A 37 -1.52 -5.66 8.47
C TYR A 37 -0.26 -6.40 8.95
N THR A 38 0.65 -6.71 8.04
CA THR A 38 1.88 -7.45 8.37
C THR A 38 2.84 -6.70 9.29
N LYS A 39 2.71 -5.38 9.40
CA LYS A 39 3.55 -4.53 10.26
C LYS A 39 2.87 -4.16 11.57
N ALA A 40 1.54 -3.98 11.58
CA ALA A 40 0.80 -3.39 12.68
C ALA A 40 -0.04 -4.40 13.49
N VAL A 41 -0.48 -5.50 12.87
CA VAL A 41 -1.35 -6.48 13.52
C VAL A 41 -0.55 -7.68 14.01
N GLU A 42 -0.65 -7.99 15.30
CA GLU A 42 0.20 -9.00 15.94
C GLU A 42 -0.04 -10.43 15.42
N SER A 43 -1.28 -10.77 15.05
CA SER A 43 -1.65 -12.08 14.53
C SER A 43 -1.25 -12.29 13.05
N VAL A 44 -0.86 -11.22 12.33
CA VAL A 44 -0.56 -11.27 10.90
C VAL A 44 0.93 -11.29 10.66
N LYS A 45 1.44 -12.39 10.07
CA LYS A 45 2.84 -12.54 9.66
C LYS A 45 3.01 -12.43 8.15
N SER A 46 1.97 -12.78 7.41
CA SER A 46 1.92 -12.74 5.95
C SER A 46 0.54 -12.31 5.48
N TYR A 47 0.39 -11.97 4.20
CA TYR A 47 -0.92 -11.62 3.64
C TYR A 47 -1.92 -12.79 3.64
N ALA A 48 -1.44 -14.04 3.71
CA ALA A 48 -2.31 -15.22 3.85
C ALA A 48 -3.04 -15.28 5.20
N ASP A 49 -2.53 -14.56 6.22
CA ASP A 49 -3.15 -14.50 7.54
C ASP A 49 -4.29 -13.46 7.61
N VAL A 50 -4.48 -12.66 6.55
CA VAL A 50 -5.57 -11.68 6.45
C VAL A 50 -6.85 -12.39 6.02
N THR A 51 -7.56 -12.96 6.99
CA THR A 51 -8.78 -13.72 6.75
C THR A 51 -10.02 -12.82 6.66
N PRO A 52 -11.14 -13.30 6.10
CA PRO A 52 -12.41 -12.57 6.11
C PRO A 52 -12.87 -12.18 7.52
N GLU A 53 -12.61 -13.03 8.53
CA GLU A 53 -12.94 -12.77 9.94
C GLU A 53 -12.13 -11.59 10.48
N LEU A 54 -10.83 -11.53 10.17
CA LEU A 54 -9.99 -10.40 10.55
C LEU A 54 -10.43 -9.11 9.87
N VAL A 55 -10.81 -9.16 8.60
CA VAL A 55 -11.37 -8.01 7.87
C VAL A 55 -12.68 -7.55 8.51
N ALA A 56 -13.56 -8.48 8.90
CA ALA A 56 -14.79 -8.15 9.61
C ALA A 56 -14.52 -7.51 10.98
N ALA A 57 -13.57 -8.04 11.75
CA ALA A 57 -13.14 -7.47 13.02
C ALA A 57 -12.55 -6.06 12.83
N THR A 58 -11.75 -5.86 11.78
CA THR A 58 -11.21 -4.53 11.44
C THR A 58 -12.32 -3.53 11.12
N ASN A 59 -13.32 -3.92 10.33
CA ASN A 59 -14.47 -3.06 10.04
C ASN A 59 -15.27 -2.71 11.30
N ALA A 60 -15.45 -3.65 12.22
CA ALA A 60 -16.10 -3.39 13.51
C ALA A 60 -15.28 -2.39 14.36
N ALA A 61 -13.95 -2.55 14.38
CA ALA A 61 -13.05 -1.64 15.09
C ALA A 61 -13.04 -0.23 14.47
N VAL A 62 -13.09 -0.12 13.14
CA VAL A 62 -13.28 1.17 12.41
C VAL A 62 -14.57 1.87 12.86
N GLN A 63 -15.69 1.13 12.91
CA GLN A 63 -16.97 1.70 13.34
C GLN A 63 -16.92 2.18 14.80
N LYS A 64 -16.28 1.42 15.68
CA LYS A 64 -16.18 1.73 17.11
C LYS A 64 -15.25 2.91 17.39
N SER A 65 -14.09 2.99 16.73
CA SER A 65 -13.09 4.02 16.95
C SER A 65 -13.36 5.32 16.18
N GLY A 66 -14.12 5.26 15.10
CA GLY A 66 -14.29 6.36 14.16
C GLY A 66 -13.04 6.64 13.29
N VAL A 67 -12.05 5.76 13.31
CA VAL A 67 -10.81 5.86 12.50
C VAL A 67 -11.00 5.14 11.19
N SER A 68 -10.97 5.84 10.06
CA SER A 68 -11.08 5.25 8.73
C SER A 68 -9.74 4.71 8.23
N ILE A 69 -9.78 3.75 7.30
CA ILE A 69 -8.59 3.25 6.62
C ILE A 69 -8.34 4.13 5.38
N ALA A 70 -7.40 5.06 5.48
CA ALA A 70 -7.02 5.91 4.34
C ALA A 70 -6.18 5.13 3.32
N VAL A 71 -5.26 4.30 3.81
CA VAL A 71 -4.40 3.46 2.98
C VAL A 71 -4.36 2.05 3.56
N ASP A 72 -4.71 1.05 2.77
CA ASP A 72 -4.35 -0.34 3.02
C ASP A 72 -2.90 -0.55 2.55
N GLY A 73 -1.98 -0.58 3.49
CA GLY A 73 -0.54 -0.60 3.24
C GLY A 73 -0.05 -1.99 2.82
N THR A 74 -0.01 -2.23 1.53
CA THR A 74 0.46 -3.48 0.93
C THR A 74 1.93 -3.34 0.52
N TYR A 75 2.84 -3.64 1.43
CA TYR A 75 4.27 -3.52 1.19
C TYR A 75 4.81 -4.71 0.40
N VAL A 76 4.86 -4.58 -0.93
CA VAL A 76 5.33 -5.59 -1.88
C VAL A 76 6.42 -5.02 -2.80
N GLU A 77 7.28 -5.89 -3.31
CA GLU A 77 8.45 -5.52 -4.11
C GLU A 77 8.12 -5.58 -5.61
N LEU A 78 7.43 -4.56 -6.13
CA LEU A 78 6.85 -4.57 -7.48
C LEU A 78 7.86 -4.44 -8.62
N SER A 79 9.13 -4.11 -8.32
CA SER A 79 10.14 -3.74 -9.32
C SER A 79 11.28 -4.75 -9.43
N TYR A 80 11.09 -6.01 -9.02
CA TYR A 80 12.09 -7.04 -9.27
C TYR A 80 12.26 -7.30 -10.77
N ALA A 81 13.51 -7.24 -11.25
CA ALA A 81 13.83 -7.63 -12.63
C ALA A 81 13.72 -9.16 -12.82
N ASP A 82 13.97 -9.93 -11.76
CA ASP A 82 13.72 -11.36 -11.70
C ASP A 82 12.20 -11.61 -11.79
N GLU A 83 11.78 -12.29 -12.86
CA GLU A 83 10.38 -12.47 -13.21
C GLU A 83 9.62 -13.35 -12.21
N ASP A 84 10.24 -14.37 -11.64
CA ASP A 84 9.59 -15.27 -10.67
C ASP A 84 9.35 -14.55 -9.34
N LYS A 85 10.33 -13.75 -8.90
CA LYS A 85 10.16 -12.87 -7.74
C LYS A 85 9.07 -11.83 -7.99
N ARG A 86 9.11 -11.16 -9.14
CA ARG A 86 8.12 -10.15 -9.51
C ARG A 86 6.70 -10.72 -9.48
N ARG A 87 6.47 -11.87 -10.13
CA ARG A 87 5.15 -12.54 -10.13
C ARG A 87 4.69 -12.93 -8.75
N THR A 88 5.61 -13.39 -7.89
CA THR A 88 5.29 -13.69 -6.49
C THR A 88 4.78 -12.45 -5.75
N GLU A 89 5.42 -11.30 -5.95
CA GLU A 89 5.01 -10.04 -5.31
C GLU A 89 3.70 -9.49 -5.90
N VAL A 90 3.52 -9.61 -7.21
CA VAL A 90 2.25 -9.28 -7.87
C VAL A 90 1.10 -10.12 -7.33
N ALA A 91 1.30 -11.43 -7.16
CA ALA A 91 0.28 -12.30 -6.58
C ALA A 91 -0.11 -11.90 -5.15
N LYS A 92 0.87 -11.46 -4.34
CA LYS A 92 0.59 -10.89 -3.00
C LYS A 92 -0.26 -9.61 -3.11
N ALA A 93 0.11 -8.69 -4.01
CA ALA A 93 -0.68 -7.47 -4.22
C ALA A 93 -2.11 -7.80 -4.64
N LEU A 94 -2.28 -8.68 -5.62
CA LEU A 94 -3.59 -9.10 -6.11
C LEU A 94 -4.45 -9.73 -5.02
N SER A 95 -3.86 -10.50 -4.09
CA SER A 95 -4.59 -11.08 -2.96
C SER A 95 -5.17 -10.04 -2.00
N GLN A 96 -4.62 -8.82 -1.99
CA GLN A 96 -5.06 -7.73 -1.10
C GLN A 96 -6.10 -6.81 -1.75
N VAL A 97 -6.33 -6.86 -3.05
CA VAL A 97 -7.36 -6.03 -3.71
C VAL A 97 -8.75 -6.25 -3.10
N PRO A 98 -9.25 -7.49 -2.91
CA PRO A 98 -10.53 -7.71 -2.25
C PRO A 98 -10.54 -7.27 -0.78
N VAL A 99 -9.40 -7.31 -0.09
CA VAL A 99 -9.27 -6.83 1.29
C VAL A 99 -9.45 -5.31 1.33
N ALA A 100 -8.72 -4.56 0.53
CA ALA A 100 -8.85 -3.09 0.44
C ALA A 100 -10.28 -2.67 0.11
N LYS A 101 -10.94 -3.39 -0.82
CA LYS A 101 -12.36 -3.18 -1.14
C LYS A 101 -13.26 -3.41 0.06
N ALA A 102 -13.10 -4.53 0.77
CA ALA A 102 -13.92 -4.89 1.92
C ALA A 102 -13.71 -3.93 3.10
N LEU A 103 -12.52 -3.40 3.28
CA LEU A 103 -12.19 -2.36 4.26
C LEU A 103 -12.71 -0.97 3.88
N ARG A 104 -13.17 -0.78 2.65
CA ARG A 104 -13.49 0.54 2.08
C ARG A 104 -12.31 1.52 2.23
N ALA A 105 -11.09 1.00 2.05
CA ALA A 105 -9.89 1.81 2.12
C ALA A 105 -9.91 2.92 1.06
N GLY A 106 -9.35 4.07 1.39
CA GLY A 106 -9.22 5.17 0.43
C GLY A 106 -8.38 4.77 -0.78
N CYS A 107 -7.33 3.98 -0.57
CA CYS A 107 -6.56 3.29 -1.60
C CYS A 107 -5.82 2.08 -1.01
N MET A 108 -5.38 1.17 -1.86
CA MET A 108 -4.32 0.23 -1.57
C MET A 108 -2.99 0.91 -1.91
N GLY A 109 -1.98 0.82 -1.04
CA GLY A 109 -0.73 1.55 -1.21
C GLY A 109 0.50 0.67 -1.10
N SER A 110 1.50 0.89 -1.96
CA SER A 110 2.78 0.19 -1.89
C SER A 110 3.94 1.11 -2.29
N GLU A 111 5.09 0.87 -1.69
CA GLU A 111 6.38 1.34 -2.20
C GLU A 111 6.77 0.50 -3.43
N THR A 112 7.88 0.90 -4.09
CA THR A 112 8.53 0.09 -5.11
C THR A 112 9.71 -0.67 -4.52
N THR A 113 10.44 -1.46 -5.32
CA THR A 113 11.56 -2.27 -4.80
C THR A 113 12.76 -1.42 -4.43
N ASN A 114 13.31 -1.65 -3.23
CA ASN A 114 14.61 -1.11 -2.82
C ASN A 114 15.73 -1.67 -3.71
N MET A 115 16.50 -0.79 -4.35
CA MET A 115 17.56 -1.18 -5.29
C MET A 115 18.69 -1.99 -4.64
N ALA A 116 18.90 -1.86 -3.33
CA ALA A 116 19.85 -2.71 -2.60
C ALA A 116 19.49 -4.21 -2.60
N LYS A 117 18.23 -4.55 -2.86
CA LYS A 117 17.79 -5.97 -2.97
C LYS A 117 18.11 -6.59 -4.33
N GLN A 118 18.53 -5.78 -5.30
CA GLN A 118 18.92 -6.20 -6.64
C GLN A 118 20.10 -5.35 -7.17
N PRO A 119 21.29 -5.44 -6.56
CA PRO A 119 22.39 -4.50 -6.78
C PRO A 119 23.01 -4.54 -8.18
N THR A 120 22.77 -5.59 -8.94
CA THR A 120 23.25 -5.75 -10.33
C THR A 120 22.25 -5.28 -11.40
N VAL A 121 21.04 -4.90 -10.97
CA VAL A 121 19.96 -4.45 -11.86
C VAL A 121 20.00 -2.94 -11.96
N SER A 122 19.91 -2.41 -13.17
CA SER A 122 19.80 -0.96 -13.37
C SER A 122 18.42 -0.45 -12.92
N ARG A 123 18.35 0.83 -12.56
CA ARG A 123 17.07 1.47 -12.22
C ARG A 123 16.05 1.42 -13.36
N ARG A 124 16.54 1.52 -14.60
CA ARG A 124 15.70 1.41 -15.79
C ARG A 124 15.03 0.03 -15.90
N GLU A 125 15.80 -1.05 -15.74
CA GLU A 125 15.25 -2.42 -15.77
C GLU A 125 14.24 -2.62 -14.63
N ALA A 126 14.51 -2.09 -13.44
CA ALA A 126 13.58 -2.13 -12.32
C ALA A 126 12.29 -1.32 -12.59
N GLN A 127 12.39 -0.16 -13.24
CA GLN A 127 11.23 0.63 -13.66
C GLN A 127 10.40 -0.09 -14.74
N GLU A 128 11.04 -0.74 -15.69
CA GLU A 128 10.36 -1.57 -16.70
C GLU A 128 9.62 -2.75 -16.03
N ALA A 129 10.21 -3.35 -14.99
CA ALA A 129 9.56 -4.39 -14.19
C ALA A 129 8.35 -3.82 -13.40
N LEU A 130 8.47 -2.62 -12.83
CA LEU A 130 7.36 -1.93 -12.17
C LEU A 130 6.17 -1.72 -13.12
N LEU A 131 6.43 -1.24 -14.33
CA LEU A 131 5.38 -1.04 -15.34
C LEU A 131 4.65 -2.33 -15.67
N ARG A 132 5.38 -3.46 -15.80
CA ARG A 132 4.76 -4.79 -15.99
C ARG A 132 3.88 -5.18 -14.80
N SER A 133 4.39 -5.00 -13.58
CA SER A 133 3.63 -5.31 -12.36
C SER A 133 2.34 -4.50 -12.26
N LEU A 134 2.41 -3.20 -12.52
CA LEU A 134 1.24 -2.32 -12.52
C LEU A 134 0.25 -2.69 -13.63
N GLY A 135 0.75 -3.10 -14.80
CA GLY A 135 -0.09 -3.59 -15.90
C GLY A 135 -0.88 -4.86 -15.57
N GLU A 136 -0.42 -5.67 -14.60
CA GLU A 136 -1.14 -6.86 -14.12
C GLU A 136 -2.09 -6.53 -12.96
N ILE A 137 -1.73 -5.59 -12.08
CA ILE A 137 -2.50 -5.26 -10.87
C ILE A 137 -3.68 -4.34 -11.19
N LEU A 138 -3.46 -3.31 -12.00
CA LEU A 138 -4.44 -2.25 -12.20
C LEU A 138 -5.74 -2.70 -12.88
N PRO A 139 -5.75 -3.61 -13.87
CA PRO A 139 -7.01 -4.13 -14.41
C PRO A 139 -7.90 -4.76 -13.35
N VAL A 140 -7.33 -5.47 -12.38
CA VAL A 140 -8.08 -6.07 -11.26
C VAL A 140 -8.59 -5.00 -10.30
N CYS A 141 -7.77 -3.98 -10.04
CA CYS A 141 -8.16 -2.83 -9.24
C CYS A 141 -9.32 -2.05 -9.90
N GLU A 142 -9.28 -1.87 -11.22
CA GLU A 142 -10.35 -1.21 -11.99
C GLU A 142 -11.66 -1.99 -11.91
N GLU A 143 -11.61 -3.30 -12.14
CA GLU A 143 -12.76 -4.19 -12.05
C GLU A 143 -13.43 -4.14 -10.66
N GLN A 144 -12.61 -4.04 -9.61
CA GLN A 144 -13.10 -4.03 -8.24
C GLN A 144 -13.40 -2.62 -7.70
N GLY A 145 -13.05 -1.57 -8.42
CA GLY A 145 -13.22 -0.18 -7.99
C GLY A 145 -12.27 0.23 -6.86
N VAL A 146 -11.07 -0.37 -6.80
CA VAL A 146 -10.02 -0.08 -5.81
C VAL A 146 -8.99 0.86 -6.43
N LEU A 147 -8.61 1.93 -5.73
CA LEU A 147 -7.48 2.77 -6.12
C LEU A 147 -6.18 2.09 -5.66
N PHE A 148 -5.17 2.09 -6.52
CA PHE A 148 -3.83 1.63 -6.20
C PHE A 148 -2.86 2.82 -6.23
N ALA A 149 -2.16 3.07 -5.12
CA ALA A 149 -1.22 4.16 -5.01
C ALA A 149 0.22 3.66 -4.87
N VAL A 150 1.14 4.18 -5.68
CA VAL A 150 2.58 3.90 -5.57
C VAL A 150 3.27 5.04 -4.85
N GLU A 151 4.22 4.70 -3.98
CA GLU A 151 5.02 5.68 -3.25
C GLU A 151 6.41 5.82 -3.89
N CYS A 152 6.83 7.07 -4.08
CA CYS A 152 8.19 7.40 -4.48
C CYS A 152 9.11 7.37 -3.27
N VAL A 153 10.20 6.60 -3.35
CA VAL A 153 11.21 6.50 -2.28
C VAL A 153 12.61 6.62 -2.88
N TYR A 154 13.45 7.51 -2.36
CA TYR A 154 14.73 7.93 -2.97
C TYR A 154 15.71 6.78 -3.26
N TYR A 155 15.69 5.68 -2.52
CA TYR A 155 16.54 4.50 -2.74
C TYR A 155 15.83 3.34 -3.46
N HIS A 156 14.60 3.54 -3.93
CA HIS A 156 13.81 2.55 -4.68
C HIS A 156 13.93 2.74 -6.21
N ALA A 157 13.26 1.87 -6.94
CA ALA A 157 13.20 1.95 -8.41
C ALA A 157 12.54 3.25 -8.89
N MET A 158 11.42 3.64 -8.28
CA MET A 158 10.75 4.93 -8.50
C MET A 158 11.23 5.92 -7.44
N ASN A 159 12.19 6.77 -7.78
CA ASN A 159 12.97 7.55 -6.81
C ASN A 159 13.00 9.06 -7.07
N THR A 160 12.38 9.55 -8.13
CA THR A 160 12.34 10.97 -8.49
C THR A 160 10.95 11.36 -9.02
N PRO A 161 10.60 12.66 -9.01
CA PRO A 161 9.37 13.15 -9.64
C PRO A 161 9.26 12.77 -11.12
N GLU A 162 10.38 12.75 -11.86
CA GLU A 162 10.41 12.35 -13.28
C GLU A 162 10.08 10.87 -13.44
N ALA A 163 10.56 9.99 -12.53
CA ALA A 163 10.19 8.59 -12.53
C ALA A 163 8.71 8.38 -12.20
N VAL A 164 8.15 9.16 -11.27
CA VAL A 164 6.71 9.17 -10.98
C VAL A 164 5.93 9.59 -12.22
N LYS A 165 6.33 10.70 -12.86
CA LYS A 165 5.68 11.17 -14.09
C LYS A 165 5.73 10.13 -15.19
N MET A 166 6.88 9.50 -15.40
CA MET A 166 7.05 8.43 -16.41
C MET A 166 6.07 7.27 -16.16
N VAL A 167 5.91 6.83 -14.91
CA VAL A 167 4.96 5.77 -14.54
C VAL A 167 3.52 6.20 -14.84
N LEU A 168 3.13 7.40 -14.43
CA LEU A 168 1.76 7.93 -14.65
C LEU A 168 1.46 8.12 -16.15
N ASP A 169 2.42 8.60 -16.94
CA ASP A 169 2.23 8.80 -18.37
C ASP A 169 2.17 7.48 -19.15
N THR A 170 2.88 6.46 -18.68
CA THR A 170 2.93 5.14 -19.35
C THR A 170 1.71 4.29 -18.99
N ILE A 171 1.28 4.35 -17.74
CA ILE A 171 0.14 3.59 -17.24
C ILE A 171 -1.09 4.49 -17.19
N ALA A 172 -1.87 4.47 -18.24
CA ALA A 172 -3.09 5.29 -18.36
C ALA A 172 -4.29 4.66 -17.62
N SER A 173 -4.12 4.33 -16.34
CA SER A 173 -5.19 3.77 -15.52
C SER A 173 -5.89 4.84 -14.67
N PRO A 174 -7.24 4.92 -14.67
CA PRO A 174 -7.97 5.83 -13.79
C PRO A 174 -7.85 5.44 -12.31
N ASN A 175 -7.36 4.25 -12.01
CA ASN A 175 -7.22 3.75 -10.63
C ASN A 175 -5.79 3.90 -10.09
N LEU A 176 -4.81 4.31 -10.91
CA LEU A 176 -3.46 4.60 -10.43
C LEU A 176 -3.39 5.93 -9.70
N ARG A 177 -2.75 5.95 -8.53
CA ARG A 177 -2.50 7.13 -7.70
C ARG A 177 -1.05 7.15 -7.21
N VAL A 178 -0.67 8.22 -6.55
CA VAL A 178 0.65 8.40 -5.93
C VAL A 178 0.47 8.73 -4.46
N ILE A 179 1.23 8.06 -3.60
CA ILE A 179 1.45 8.53 -2.23
C ILE A 179 2.60 9.53 -2.30
N CYS A 180 2.29 10.78 -1.95
CA CYS A 180 3.26 11.86 -1.95
C CYS A 180 3.88 12.00 -0.56
N ASP A 181 5.03 11.37 -0.36
CA ASP A 181 5.86 11.56 0.83
C ASP A 181 6.99 12.53 0.51
N LEU A 182 6.84 13.78 0.97
CA LEU A 182 7.80 14.85 0.68
C LEU A 182 9.19 14.59 1.26
N ALA A 183 9.30 13.77 2.31
CA ALA A 183 10.59 13.39 2.88
C ALA A 183 11.44 12.50 1.94
N ASN A 184 10.80 11.87 0.97
CA ASN A 184 11.45 11.04 -0.05
C ASN A 184 11.89 11.82 -1.31
N TYR A 185 11.65 13.13 -1.39
CA TYR A 185 12.03 13.98 -2.53
C TYR A 185 13.24 14.88 -2.20
N VAL A 186 14.22 14.36 -1.48
CA VAL A 186 15.46 15.06 -1.12
C VAL A 186 16.60 14.72 -2.08
#